data_1d8c157131d5c693b09a2d1eab306beb
#
_entry.id   1d8c157131d5c693b09a2d1eab306beb
#
_cell.length_a   1.000
_cell.length_b   1.000
_cell.length_c   1.000
_cell.angle_alpha   90.00
_cell.angle_beta   90.00
_cell.angle_gamma   90.00
#
_symmetry.space_group_name_H-M   'P 1'
#
loop_
_entity.id
_entity.type
_entity.pdbx_description
1 polymer ?
#
loop_
_entity_poly.entity_id
_entity_poly.type
_entity_poly.pdbx_seq_one_letter_code
_entity_poly.pdbx_strand_id
1 'polypeptide(L)'
;MMQLYWVALKSIWAKEIHRFMRIWVQTLVPPVITMTLYFIIFGNLIGSRIGEMHGFSYMQFIVPGLIMMAVITNSYANVASSFFSAKFQRNIEELLVAPVPTHVIIAGFVGGGVARGLCVGILVTAVSLFFVPFQVHSWVFVALTLVLTAILFSLAGLLNAVFAKTFDDISLIPTFVLTPLTYLGGVFYSLTLLPPFWQGLSHLNPIVYMISGFRYGFLGIHDVPLVTTFGVLVVFIAAFYLLCWYLIQRGRGLRS
;
A
#
# COMPACT_ATOMS: atom_id res chain seq x y z
N MET A 1 -28.51 15.49 7.34
CA MET A 1 -27.23 15.57 6.59
C MET A 1 -26.28 14.44 6.96
N MET A 2 -25.98 14.17 8.25
CA MET A 2 -25.05 13.10 8.67
C MET A 2 -25.47 11.70 8.22
N GLN A 3 -26.77 11.37 8.22
CA GLN A 3 -27.27 10.09 7.67
C GLN A 3 -27.03 9.94 6.17
N LEU A 4 -27.17 11.02 5.39
CA LEU A 4 -26.90 11.02 3.95
C LEU A 4 -25.42 10.73 3.66
N TYR A 5 -24.50 11.38 4.40
CA TYR A 5 -23.05 11.14 4.24
C TYR A 5 -22.65 9.71 4.59
N TRP A 6 -23.26 9.14 5.63
CA TRP A 6 -23.04 7.75 6.01
C TRP A 6 -23.57 6.76 4.97
N VAL A 7 -24.73 7.02 4.40
CA VAL A 7 -25.28 6.20 3.30
C VAL A 7 -24.39 6.30 2.06
N ALA A 8 -23.95 7.51 1.68
CA ALA A 8 -23.05 7.70 0.55
C ALA A 8 -21.71 6.96 0.76
N LEU A 9 -21.10 7.07 1.94
CA LEU A 9 -19.86 6.36 2.28
C LEU A 9 -20.02 4.84 2.15
N LYS A 10 -21.09 4.28 2.74
CA LYS A 10 -21.38 2.84 2.66
C LYS A 10 -21.60 2.38 1.22
N SER A 11 -22.30 3.18 0.43
CA SER A 11 -22.57 2.85 -0.98
C SER A 11 -21.29 2.81 -1.81
N ILE A 12 -20.38 3.78 -1.61
CA ILE A 12 -19.08 3.79 -2.29
C ILE A 12 -18.24 2.59 -1.82
N TRP A 13 -18.17 2.31 -0.52
CA TRP A 13 -17.44 1.14 0.00
C TRP A 13 -17.99 -0.17 -0.53
N ALA A 14 -19.30 -0.36 -0.50
CA ALA A 14 -19.94 -1.56 -1.02
C ALA A 14 -19.63 -1.76 -2.52
N LYS A 15 -19.69 -0.67 -3.32
CA LYS A 15 -19.31 -0.69 -4.74
C LYS A 15 -17.85 -1.09 -4.92
N GLU A 16 -16.93 -0.49 -4.17
CA GLU A 16 -15.51 -0.74 -4.28
C GLU A 16 -15.13 -2.16 -3.86
N ILE A 17 -15.67 -2.64 -2.74
CA ILE A 17 -15.45 -4.01 -2.27
C ILE A 17 -16.04 -5.03 -3.25
N HIS A 18 -17.28 -4.83 -3.67
CA HIS A 18 -17.93 -5.72 -4.65
C HIS A 18 -17.16 -5.77 -5.97
N ARG A 19 -16.60 -4.65 -6.42
CA ARG A 19 -15.82 -4.56 -7.65
C ARG A 19 -14.61 -5.49 -7.64
N PHE A 20 -13.73 -5.40 -6.65
CA PHE A 20 -12.54 -6.25 -6.61
C PHE A 20 -12.85 -7.71 -6.22
N MET A 21 -13.88 -7.93 -5.41
CA MET A 21 -14.33 -9.28 -5.06
C MET A 21 -14.97 -10.01 -6.24
N ARG A 22 -15.71 -9.32 -7.10
CA ARG A 22 -16.29 -9.93 -8.31
C ARG A 22 -15.24 -10.52 -9.25
N ILE A 23 -14.05 -9.91 -9.27
CA ILE A 23 -12.92 -10.36 -10.10
C ILE A 23 -11.75 -10.87 -9.23
N TRP A 24 -12.04 -11.54 -8.11
CA TRP A 24 -11.06 -11.94 -7.10
C TRP A 24 -9.91 -12.76 -7.68
N VAL A 25 -10.16 -13.58 -8.70
CA VAL A 25 -9.12 -14.36 -9.38
C VAL A 25 -8.06 -13.43 -10.00
N GLN A 26 -8.46 -12.29 -10.56
CA GLN A 26 -7.54 -11.32 -11.17
C GLN A 26 -6.92 -10.37 -10.15
N THR A 27 -7.57 -10.16 -9.02
CA THR A 27 -7.17 -9.15 -8.04
C THR A 27 -6.41 -9.71 -6.85
N LEU A 28 -6.71 -10.93 -6.40
CA LEU A 28 -6.14 -11.53 -5.20
C LEU A 28 -5.16 -12.68 -5.51
N VAL A 29 -5.40 -13.46 -6.58
CA VAL A 29 -4.57 -14.62 -6.90
C VAL A 29 -3.16 -14.23 -7.39
N PRO A 30 -2.97 -13.26 -8.31
CA PRO A 30 -1.64 -12.91 -8.80
C PRO A 30 -0.66 -12.45 -7.71
N PRO A 31 -1.05 -11.57 -6.76
CA PRO A 31 -0.18 -11.22 -5.64
C PRO A 31 0.26 -12.44 -4.81
N VAL A 32 -0.65 -13.38 -4.56
CA VAL A 32 -0.35 -14.58 -3.79
C VAL A 32 0.66 -15.47 -4.54
N ILE A 33 0.45 -15.71 -5.83
CA ILE A 33 1.38 -16.50 -6.66
C ILE A 33 2.75 -15.82 -6.68
N THR A 34 2.80 -14.52 -6.96
CA THR A 34 4.05 -13.76 -7.05
C THR A 34 4.83 -13.81 -5.73
N MET A 35 4.16 -13.61 -4.59
CA MET A 35 4.83 -13.67 -3.28
C MET A 35 5.25 -15.09 -2.91
N THR A 36 4.48 -16.11 -3.29
CA THR A 36 4.88 -17.51 -3.12
C THR A 36 6.18 -17.81 -3.90
N LEU A 37 6.29 -17.33 -5.13
CA LEU A 37 7.51 -17.47 -5.91
C LEU A 37 8.70 -16.73 -5.25
N TYR A 38 8.49 -15.54 -4.73
CA TYR A 38 9.53 -14.84 -3.96
C TYR A 38 9.94 -15.63 -2.72
N PHE A 39 9.01 -16.22 -1.98
CA PHE A 39 9.34 -17.05 -0.82
C PHE A 39 10.17 -18.27 -1.22
N ILE A 40 9.85 -18.94 -2.32
CA ILE A 40 10.62 -20.08 -2.81
C ILE A 40 12.02 -19.65 -3.25
N ILE A 41 12.13 -18.60 -4.08
CA ILE A 41 13.40 -18.17 -4.66
C ILE A 41 14.31 -17.56 -3.59
N PHE A 42 13.81 -16.54 -2.90
CA PHE A 42 14.64 -15.81 -1.93
C PHE A 42 14.78 -16.54 -0.60
N GLY A 43 13.77 -17.29 -0.19
CA GLY A 43 13.82 -18.05 1.05
C GLY A 43 14.70 -19.30 0.94
N ASN A 44 14.39 -20.20 0.01
CA ASN A 44 15.07 -21.48 -0.07
C ASN A 44 16.38 -21.42 -0.87
N LEU A 45 16.38 -20.79 -2.06
CA LEU A 45 17.55 -20.82 -2.95
C LEU A 45 18.62 -19.81 -2.51
N ILE A 46 18.23 -18.59 -2.19
CA ILE A 46 19.16 -17.52 -1.83
C ILE A 46 19.42 -17.52 -0.32
N GLY A 47 18.39 -17.75 0.50
CA GLY A 47 18.49 -17.72 1.94
C GLY A 47 19.47 -18.73 2.52
N SER A 48 19.59 -19.92 1.90
CA SER A 48 20.58 -20.93 2.28
C SER A 48 22.05 -20.46 2.12
N ARG A 49 22.30 -19.47 1.26
CA ARG A 49 23.63 -18.90 0.99
C ARG A 49 23.93 -17.64 1.82
N ILE A 50 22.91 -16.85 2.17
CA ILE A 50 23.06 -15.60 2.95
C ILE A 50 23.18 -15.91 4.44
N GLY A 51 22.49 -16.95 4.92
CA GLY A 51 22.48 -17.30 6.35
C GLY A 51 21.54 -16.43 7.18
N GLU A 52 22.02 -15.90 8.30
CA GLU A 52 21.23 -15.12 9.25
C GLU A 52 21.44 -13.62 9.08
N MET A 53 20.36 -12.86 9.29
CA MET A 53 20.37 -11.38 9.36
C MET A 53 19.77 -10.93 10.69
N HIS A 54 20.53 -10.20 11.48
CA HIS A 54 20.13 -9.72 12.82
C HIS A 54 19.62 -10.84 13.75
N GLY A 55 20.20 -12.05 13.67
CA GLY A 55 19.79 -13.21 14.49
C GLY A 55 18.53 -13.93 14.02
N PHE A 56 17.99 -13.58 12.84
CA PHE A 56 16.87 -14.24 12.19
C PHE A 56 17.33 -14.89 10.88
N SER A 57 16.68 -15.97 10.49
CA SER A 57 16.92 -16.53 9.16
C SER A 57 16.60 -15.49 8.08
N TYR A 58 17.33 -15.53 6.96
CA TYR A 58 17.08 -14.59 5.85
C TYR A 58 15.60 -14.56 5.43
N MET A 59 14.96 -15.73 5.43
CA MET A 59 13.54 -15.86 5.12
C MET A 59 12.65 -15.09 6.11
N GLN A 60 12.90 -15.23 7.43
CA GLN A 60 12.16 -14.48 8.45
C GLN A 60 12.31 -12.97 8.27
N PHE A 61 13.51 -12.53 7.88
CA PHE A 61 13.81 -11.12 7.68
C PHE A 61 13.07 -10.51 6.49
N ILE A 62 12.96 -11.21 5.35
CA ILE A 62 12.35 -10.65 4.12
C ILE A 62 10.82 -10.73 4.09
N VAL A 63 10.22 -11.69 4.78
CA VAL A 63 8.76 -11.90 4.73
C VAL A 63 7.95 -10.66 5.09
N PRO A 64 8.23 -9.91 6.16
CA PRO A 64 7.52 -8.65 6.45
C PRO A 64 7.63 -7.65 5.31
N GLY A 65 8.80 -7.53 4.68
CA GLY A 65 9.02 -6.66 3.53
C GLY A 65 8.17 -7.07 2.31
N LEU A 66 8.10 -8.35 2.01
CA LEU A 66 7.31 -8.89 0.90
C LEU A 66 5.80 -8.72 1.13
N ILE A 67 5.31 -8.92 2.35
CA ILE A 67 3.91 -8.63 2.71
C ILE A 67 3.60 -7.16 2.46
N MET A 68 4.46 -6.25 2.94
CA MET A 68 4.28 -4.82 2.74
C MET A 68 4.32 -4.42 1.27
N MET A 69 5.22 -4.99 0.47
CA MET A 69 5.27 -4.80 -0.98
C MET A 69 3.95 -5.16 -1.66
N ALA A 70 3.34 -6.29 -1.27
CA ALA A 70 2.05 -6.71 -1.78
C ALA A 70 0.92 -5.74 -1.39
N VAL A 71 0.90 -5.28 -0.13
CA VAL A 71 -0.09 -4.29 0.37
C VAL A 71 0.03 -2.97 -0.36
N ILE A 72 1.23 -2.42 -0.47
CA ILE A 72 1.55 -1.17 -1.18
C ILE A 72 0.99 -1.21 -2.61
N THR A 73 1.39 -2.21 -3.37
CA THR A 73 1.02 -2.33 -4.78
C THR A 73 -0.49 -2.49 -4.97
N ASN A 74 -1.14 -3.31 -4.14
CA ASN A 74 -2.56 -3.59 -4.29
C ASN A 74 -3.47 -2.48 -3.78
N SER A 75 -3.11 -1.80 -2.69
CA SER A 75 -3.85 -0.62 -2.21
C SER A 75 -3.81 0.50 -3.23
N TYR A 76 -2.62 0.79 -3.77
CA TYR A 76 -2.43 1.79 -4.82
C TYR A 76 -3.23 1.45 -6.09
N ALA A 77 -3.03 0.26 -6.66
CA ALA A 77 -3.63 -0.15 -7.91
C ALA A 77 -5.16 -0.19 -7.84
N ASN A 78 -5.74 -0.54 -6.68
CA ASN A 78 -7.18 -0.54 -6.50
C ASN A 78 -7.78 0.84 -6.71
N VAL A 79 -7.26 1.85 -6.04
CA VAL A 79 -7.81 3.21 -6.10
C VAL A 79 -7.47 3.87 -7.43
N ALA A 80 -6.24 3.71 -7.92
CA ALA A 80 -5.83 4.24 -9.21
C ALA A 80 -6.75 3.76 -10.34
N SER A 81 -7.00 2.45 -10.42
CA SER A 81 -7.87 1.88 -11.45
C SER A 81 -9.34 2.25 -11.26
N SER A 82 -9.85 2.23 -10.02
CA SER A 82 -11.26 2.50 -9.75
C SER A 82 -11.64 3.95 -10.01
N PHE A 83 -10.87 4.87 -9.44
CA PHE A 83 -11.16 6.30 -9.57
C PHE A 83 -10.97 6.76 -11.04
N PHE A 84 -9.91 6.29 -11.70
CA PHE A 84 -9.71 6.61 -13.11
C PHE A 84 -10.83 6.04 -13.99
N SER A 85 -11.27 4.80 -13.76
CA SER A 85 -12.42 4.24 -14.49
C SER A 85 -13.69 5.06 -14.29
N ALA A 86 -13.95 5.54 -13.06
CA ALA A 86 -15.09 6.41 -12.78
C ALA A 86 -14.97 7.78 -13.48
N LYS A 87 -13.75 8.33 -13.56
CA LYS A 87 -13.45 9.56 -14.29
C LYS A 87 -13.59 9.36 -15.81
N PHE A 88 -13.02 8.30 -16.35
CA PHE A 88 -13.07 7.99 -17.78
C PHE A 88 -14.49 7.77 -18.29
N GLN A 89 -15.34 7.12 -17.50
CA GLN A 89 -16.75 6.90 -17.78
C GLN A 89 -17.65 8.10 -17.44
N ARG A 90 -17.08 9.22 -16.95
CA ARG A 90 -17.78 10.41 -16.47
C ARG A 90 -18.70 10.21 -15.25
N ASN A 91 -18.71 9.03 -14.66
CA ASN A 91 -19.51 8.75 -13.46
C ASN A 91 -19.05 9.59 -12.23
N ILE A 92 -17.81 10.10 -12.26
CA ILE A 92 -17.30 10.97 -11.19
C ILE A 92 -18.04 12.32 -11.18
N GLU A 93 -18.54 12.80 -12.32
CA GLU A 93 -19.29 14.06 -12.42
C GLU A 93 -20.60 13.98 -11.62
N GLU A 94 -21.27 12.83 -11.66
CA GLU A 94 -22.49 12.57 -10.87
C GLU A 94 -22.20 12.64 -9.36
N LEU A 95 -21.06 12.09 -8.93
CA LEU A 95 -20.64 12.16 -7.53
C LEU A 95 -20.26 13.57 -7.09
N LEU A 96 -19.72 14.40 -7.99
CA LEU A 96 -19.35 15.78 -7.70
C LEU A 96 -20.55 16.73 -7.66
N VAL A 97 -21.61 16.43 -8.40
CA VAL A 97 -22.87 17.19 -8.36
C VAL A 97 -23.76 16.78 -7.18
N ALA A 98 -23.61 15.54 -6.72
CA ALA A 98 -24.35 15.06 -5.55
C ALA A 98 -23.99 15.88 -4.29
N PRO A 99 -24.92 16.07 -3.34
CA PRO A 99 -24.66 16.82 -2.09
C PRO A 99 -23.81 16.01 -1.10
N VAL A 100 -22.69 15.46 -1.60
CA VAL A 100 -21.73 14.63 -0.85
C VAL A 100 -20.43 15.41 -0.71
N PRO A 101 -19.94 15.63 0.52
CA PRO A 101 -18.69 16.37 0.70
C PRO A 101 -17.48 15.57 0.22
N THR A 102 -16.48 16.28 -0.29
CA THR A 102 -15.26 15.71 -0.90
C THR A 102 -14.55 14.69 0.01
N HIS A 103 -14.53 14.92 1.33
CA HIS A 103 -13.91 13.99 2.27
C HIS A 103 -14.61 12.62 2.31
N VAL A 104 -15.91 12.55 2.07
CA VAL A 104 -16.67 11.29 1.99
C VAL A 104 -16.32 10.54 0.71
N ILE A 105 -16.13 11.24 -0.40
CA ILE A 105 -15.69 10.65 -1.67
C ILE A 105 -14.29 10.05 -1.51
N ILE A 106 -13.35 10.83 -0.96
CA ILE A 106 -11.98 10.36 -0.71
C ILE A 106 -12.01 9.13 0.21
N ALA A 107 -12.69 9.21 1.36
CA ALA A 107 -12.78 8.10 2.31
C ALA A 107 -13.44 6.85 1.69
N GLY A 108 -14.37 7.04 0.77
CA GLY A 108 -15.02 5.95 0.04
C GLY A 108 -14.04 5.17 -0.83
N PHE A 109 -13.33 5.84 -1.74
CA PHE A 109 -12.35 5.20 -2.63
C PHE A 109 -11.14 4.67 -1.85
N VAL A 110 -10.58 5.45 -0.92
CA VAL A 110 -9.47 5.03 -0.06
C VAL A 110 -9.85 3.80 0.75
N GLY A 111 -11.05 3.76 1.33
CA GLY A 111 -11.54 2.60 2.06
C GLY A 111 -11.60 1.32 1.21
N GLY A 112 -11.95 1.42 -0.07
CA GLY A 112 -11.87 0.31 -1.02
C GLY A 112 -10.44 -0.18 -1.26
N GLY A 113 -9.48 0.75 -1.38
CA GLY A 113 -8.06 0.43 -1.52
C GLY A 113 -7.48 -0.22 -0.27
N VAL A 114 -7.84 0.32 0.91
CA VAL A 114 -7.46 -0.27 2.21
C VAL A 114 -8.02 -1.69 2.33
N ALA A 115 -9.30 -1.90 2.03
CA ALA A 115 -9.92 -3.22 2.10
C ALA A 115 -9.19 -4.25 1.23
N ARG A 116 -8.88 -3.91 -0.04
CA ARG A 116 -8.13 -4.80 -0.92
C ARG A 116 -6.69 -5.03 -0.43
N GLY A 117 -6.00 -3.97 0.00
CA GLY A 117 -4.64 -4.09 0.55
C GLY A 117 -4.57 -4.99 1.77
N LEU A 118 -5.53 -4.85 2.70
CA LEU A 118 -5.65 -5.72 3.88
C LEU A 118 -5.94 -7.17 3.50
N CYS A 119 -6.89 -7.40 2.58
CA CYS A 119 -7.18 -8.76 2.08
C CYS A 119 -5.92 -9.43 1.50
N VAL A 120 -5.19 -8.73 0.64
CA VAL A 120 -3.94 -9.25 0.06
C VAL A 120 -2.88 -9.45 1.14
N GLY A 121 -2.71 -8.52 2.06
CA GLY A 121 -1.78 -8.63 3.19
C GLY A 121 -2.05 -9.86 4.05
N ILE A 122 -3.32 -10.12 4.38
CA ILE A 122 -3.74 -11.31 5.14
C ILE A 122 -3.46 -12.59 4.35
N LEU A 123 -3.82 -12.62 3.06
CA LEU A 123 -3.59 -13.79 2.22
C LEU A 123 -2.10 -14.12 2.07
N VAL A 124 -1.27 -13.12 1.82
CA VAL A 124 0.19 -13.30 1.69
C VAL A 124 0.79 -13.72 3.04
N THR A 125 0.33 -13.16 4.15
CA THR A 125 0.74 -13.59 5.49
C THR A 125 0.35 -15.04 5.75
N ALA A 126 -0.88 -15.46 5.39
CA ALA A 126 -1.31 -16.85 5.55
C ALA A 126 -0.44 -17.81 4.73
N VAL A 127 -0.07 -17.43 3.51
CA VAL A 127 0.83 -18.24 2.66
C VAL A 127 2.24 -18.29 3.26
N SER A 128 2.75 -17.19 3.80
CA SER A 128 4.09 -17.15 4.39
C SER A 128 4.25 -18.08 5.61
N LEU A 129 3.15 -18.43 6.32
CA LEU A 129 3.16 -19.41 7.42
C LEU A 129 3.58 -20.82 6.98
N PHE A 130 3.39 -21.18 5.71
CA PHE A 130 3.86 -22.46 5.18
C PHE A 130 5.38 -22.52 5.01
N PHE A 131 6.03 -21.35 4.96
CA PHE A 131 7.47 -21.24 4.72
C PHE A 131 8.27 -20.94 5.99
N VAL A 132 7.66 -20.18 6.91
CA VAL A 132 8.35 -19.71 8.13
C VAL A 132 7.40 -19.70 9.31
N PRO A 133 7.80 -20.30 10.46
CA PRO A 133 7.08 -20.11 11.71
C PRO A 133 7.29 -18.67 12.19
N PHE A 134 6.19 -17.96 12.47
CA PHE A 134 6.24 -16.61 13.01
C PHE A 134 6.02 -16.60 14.52
N GLN A 135 6.82 -15.79 15.20
CA GLN A 135 6.48 -15.24 16.51
C GLN A 135 6.26 -13.75 16.31
N VAL A 136 5.00 -13.30 16.31
CA VAL A 136 4.68 -11.90 16.16
C VAL A 136 5.01 -11.17 17.46
N HIS A 137 5.95 -10.22 17.39
CA HIS A 137 6.37 -9.43 18.54
C HIS A 137 5.24 -8.51 19.04
N SER A 138 4.52 -7.84 18.13
CA SER A 138 3.41 -6.97 18.52
C SER A 138 2.36 -6.82 17.42
N TRP A 139 1.18 -7.36 17.65
CA TRP A 139 0.01 -7.25 16.75
C TRP A 139 -0.45 -5.82 16.53
N VAL A 140 -0.28 -4.95 17.53
CA VAL A 140 -0.67 -3.54 17.45
C VAL A 140 0.18 -2.82 16.38
N PHE A 141 1.50 -3.01 16.40
CA PHE A 141 2.38 -2.39 15.40
C PHE A 141 2.18 -3.00 14.01
N VAL A 142 1.93 -4.29 13.91
CA VAL A 142 1.57 -4.95 12.63
C VAL A 142 0.31 -4.32 12.05
N ALA A 143 -0.77 -4.27 12.81
CA ALA A 143 -2.05 -3.72 12.33
C ALA A 143 -1.95 -2.22 12.01
N LEU A 144 -1.33 -1.44 12.89
CA LEU A 144 -1.17 0.00 12.70
C LEU A 144 -0.38 0.33 11.43
N THR A 145 0.79 -0.30 11.25
CA THR A 145 1.62 -0.07 10.07
C THR A 145 0.92 -0.51 8.79
N LEU A 146 0.24 -1.66 8.83
CA LEU A 146 -0.50 -2.20 7.69
C LEU A 146 -1.60 -1.24 7.23
N VAL A 147 -2.41 -0.74 8.17
CA VAL A 147 -3.52 0.17 7.88
C VAL A 147 -3.00 1.52 7.38
N LEU A 148 -2.01 2.12 8.06
CA LEU A 148 -1.45 3.41 7.65
C LEU A 148 -0.81 3.33 6.26
N THR A 149 -0.09 2.26 5.97
CA THR A 149 0.48 2.02 4.64
C THR A 149 -0.60 1.88 3.57
N ALA A 150 -1.64 1.10 3.84
CA ALA A 150 -2.75 0.93 2.90
C ALA A 150 -3.48 2.26 2.64
N ILE A 151 -3.67 3.10 3.65
CA ILE A 151 -4.24 4.45 3.50
C ILE A 151 -3.33 5.33 2.62
N LEU A 152 -2.04 5.38 2.93
CA LEU A 152 -1.10 6.23 2.21
C LEU A 152 -1.05 5.88 0.72
N PHE A 153 -0.91 4.60 0.39
CA PHE A 153 -0.83 4.18 -1.01
C PHE A 153 -2.17 4.21 -1.74
N SER A 154 -3.28 4.09 -1.04
CA SER A 154 -4.60 4.39 -1.59
C SER A 154 -4.73 5.87 -1.97
N LEU A 155 -4.25 6.80 -1.14
CA LEU A 155 -4.21 8.23 -1.44
C LEU A 155 -3.25 8.52 -2.62
N ALA A 156 -2.08 7.87 -2.66
CA ALA A 156 -1.15 7.99 -3.78
C ALA A 156 -1.77 7.51 -5.10
N GLY A 157 -2.49 6.40 -5.07
CA GLY A 157 -3.26 5.89 -6.22
C GLY A 157 -4.37 6.85 -6.66
N LEU A 158 -5.05 7.48 -5.71
CA LEU A 158 -6.06 8.50 -5.98
C LEU A 158 -5.44 9.73 -6.68
N LEU A 159 -4.30 10.22 -6.18
CA LEU A 159 -3.57 11.31 -6.81
C LEU A 159 -3.18 10.99 -8.26
N ASN A 160 -2.62 9.79 -8.49
CA ASN A 160 -2.30 9.37 -9.86
C ASN A 160 -3.54 9.38 -10.75
N ALA A 161 -4.66 8.82 -10.30
CA ALA A 161 -5.90 8.78 -11.07
C ALA A 161 -6.46 10.17 -11.42
N VAL A 162 -6.29 11.14 -10.52
CA VAL A 162 -6.69 12.54 -10.78
C VAL A 162 -5.91 13.12 -11.97
N PHE A 163 -4.60 12.89 -12.03
CA PHE A 163 -3.74 13.43 -13.08
C PHE A 163 -3.74 12.59 -14.37
N ALA A 164 -4.01 11.29 -14.28
CA ALA A 164 -4.02 10.39 -15.43
C ALA A 164 -5.06 10.81 -16.47
N LYS A 165 -4.68 10.72 -17.75
CA LYS A 165 -5.54 10.99 -18.92
C LYS A 165 -5.86 9.70 -19.68
N THR A 166 -4.98 8.72 -19.61
CA THR A 166 -5.10 7.42 -20.28
C THR A 166 -4.93 6.27 -19.28
N PHE A 167 -5.32 5.06 -19.69
CA PHE A 167 -5.07 3.86 -18.88
C PHE A 167 -3.57 3.55 -18.74
N ASP A 168 -2.75 3.97 -19.70
CA ASP A 168 -1.30 3.80 -19.63
C ASP A 168 -0.68 4.70 -18.56
N ASP A 169 -1.18 5.92 -18.38
CA ASP A 169 -0.70 6.86 -17.36
C ASP A 169 -0.82 6.28 -15.94
N ILE A 170 -1.84 5.45 -15.69
CA ILE A 170 -2.02 4.83 -14.38
C ILE A 170 -0.89 3.85 -14.06
N SER A 171 -0.31 3.21 -15.06
CA SER A 171 0.75 2.21 -14.91
C SER A 171 2.15 2.81 -14.85
N LEU A 172 2.33 4.07 -15.29
CA LEU A 172 3.63 4.74 -15.29
C LEU A 172 4.22 4.88 -13.87
N ILE A 173 3.44 5.43 -12.94
CA ILE A 173 3.92 5.63 -11.56
C ILE A 173 4.24 4.31 -10.84
N PRO A 174 3.40 3.27 -10.88
CA PRO A 174 3.76 1.97 -10.32
C PRO A 174 5.05 1.40 -10.90
N THR A 175 5.22 1.48 -12.21
CA THR A 175 6.34 0.85 -12.90
C THR A 175 7.65 1.62 -12.67
N PHE A 176 7.65 2.94 -12.85
CA PHE A 176 8.88 3.73 -12.86
C PHE A 176 9.22 4.37 -11.51
N VAL A 177 8.26 4.52 -10.62
CA VAL A 177 8.47 5.15 -9.31
C VAL A 177 8.30 4.14 -8.19
N LEU A 178 7.13 3.50 -8.11
CA LEU A 178 6.80 2.65 -6.97
C LEU A 178 7.67 1.39 -6.91
N THR A 179 7.90 0.73 -8.05
CA THR A 179 8.74 -0.47 -8.11
C THR A 179 10.19 -0.19 -7.68
N PRO A 180 10.92 0.81 -8.22
CA PRO A 180 12.25 1.14 -7.74
C PRO A 180 12.29 1.55 -6.26
N LEU A 181 11.34 2.36 -5.80
CA LEU A 181 11.26 2.76 -4.40
C LEU A 181 11.03 1.56 -3.48
N THR A 182 10.24 0.58 -3.91
CA THR A 182 9.98 -0.62 -3.11
C THR A 182 11.25 -1.48 -2.97
N TYR A 183 12.01 -1.65 -4.05
CA TYR A 183 13.29 -2.36 -3.98
C TYR A 183 14.32 -1.62 -3.11
N LEU A 184 14.39 -0.29 -3.21
CA LEU A 184 15.25 0.53 -2.36
C LEU A 184 14.69 0.71 -0.93
N GLY A 185 13.49 0.23 -0.67
CA GLY A 185 12.81 0.30 0.63
C GLY A 185 13.33 -0.67 1.69
N GLY A 186 14.33 -1.51 1.37
CA GLY A 186 14.88 -2.49 2.32
C GLY A 186 14.03 -3.76 2.46
N VAL A 187 13.29 -4.15 1.41
CA VAL A 187 12.51 -5.41 1.40
C VAL A 187 13.43 -6.62 1.56
N PHE A 188 14.54 -6.64 0.80
CA PHE A 188 15.43 -7.80 0.67
C PHE A 188 16.72 -7.69 1.48
N TYR A 189 17.00 -6.55 2.09
CA TYR A 189 18.23 -6.26 2.82
C TYR A 189 17.98 -5.28 3.97
N SER A 190 18.91 -5.24 4.93
CA SER A 190 18.91 -4.19 5.95
C SER A 190 19.61 -2.94 5.44
N LEU A 191 19.10 -1.76 5.78
CA LEU A 191 19.70 -0.48 5.39
C LEU A 191 21.16 -0.35 5.84
N THR A 192 21.50 -1.01 6.94
CA THR A 192 22.89 -0.99 7.48
C THR A 192 23.93 -1.62 6.55
N LEU A 193 23.49 -2.43 5.58
CA LEU A 193 24.38 -3.06 4.59
C LEU A 193 24.70 -2.15 3.40
N LEU A 194 23.97 -1.05 3.24
CA LEU A 194 24.19 -0.12 2.13
C LEU A 194 25.40 0.81 2.42
N PRO A 195 26.13 1.24 1.37
CA PRO A 195 27.07 2.36 1.48
C PRO A 195 26.39 3.63 1.98
N PRO A 196 27.11 4.54 2.67
CA PRO A 196 26.53 5.74 3.33
C PRO A 196 25.68 6.62 2.40
N PHE A 197 26.10 6.77 1.14
CA PHE A 197 25.34 7.52 0.13
C PHE A 197 23.95 6.93 -0.10
N TRP A 198 23.86 5.62 -0.30
CA TRP A 198 22.59 4.92 -0.54
C TRP A 198 21.73 4.85 0.72
N GLN A 199 22.34 4.77 1.91
CA GLN A 199 21.60 4.89 3.17
C GLN A 199 20.90 6.24 3.27
N GLY A 200 21.62 7.34 3.00
CA GLY A 200 21.07 8.69 3.00
C GLY A 200 19.91 8.85 2.00
N LEU A 201 20.06 8.32 0.79
CA LEU A 201 19.01 8.33 -0.23
C LEU A 201 17.79 7.49 0.18
N SER A 202 18.03 6.34 0.79
CA SER A 202 16.95 5.46 1.27
C SER A 202 16.10 6.13 2.35
N HIS A 203 16.66 6.97 3.21
CA HIS A 203 15.90 7.73 4.21
C HIS A 203 14.92 8.75 3.61
N LEU A 204 15.06 9.13 2.35
CA LEU A 204 14.06 9.94 1.63
C LEU A 204 12.88 9.11 1.12
N ASN A 205 13.01 7.80 1.13
CA ASN A 205 12.00 6.87 0.65
C ASN A 205 11.00 6.53 1.78
N PRO A 206 9.71 6.91 1.67
CA PRO A 206 8.72 6.60 2.71
C PRO A 206 8.52 5.09 2.93
N ILE A 207 8.81 4.25 1.94
CA ILE A 207 8.62 2.80 2.02
C ILE A 207 9.58 2.17 3.06
N VAL A 208 10.76 2.73 3.25
CA VAL A 208 11.71 2.31 4.29
C VAL A 208 11.07 2.31 5.67
N TYR A 209 10.38 3.39 5.98
CA TYR A 209 9.72 3.55 7.29
C TYR A 209 8.59 2.53 7.48
N MET A 210 7.83 2.24 6.43
CA MET A 210 6.75 1.25 6.49
C MET A 210 7.28 -0.15 6.71
N ILE A 211 8.31 -0.54 5.96
CA ILE A 211 8.93 -1.86 6.09
C ILE A 211 9.58 -2.00 7.46
N SER A 212 10.29 -0.97 7.94
CA SER A 212 10.91 -0.94 9.27
C SER A 212 9.86 -1.10 10.39
N GLY A 213 8.76 -0.34 10.34
CA GLY A 213 7.69 -0.44 11.33
C GLY A 213 6.98 -1.79 11.33
N PHE A 214 6.74 -2.35 10.13
CA PHE A 214 6.11 -3.66 10.00
C PHE A 214 7.04 -4.79 10.44
N ARG A 215 8.35 -4.69 10.11
CA ARG A 215 9.38 -5.62 10.57
C ARG A 215 9.49 -5.60 12.10
N TYR A 216 9.43 -4.42 12.72
CA TYR A 216 9.35 -4.34 14.17
C TYR A 216 8.14 -5.07 14.75
N GLY A 217 6.97 -4.91 14.15
CA GLY A 217 5.78 -5.62 14.58
C GLY A 217 5.92 -7.15 14.55
N PHE A 218 6.62 -7.69 13.55
CA PHE A 218 6.87 -9.13 13.41
C PHE A 218 8.06 -9.63 14.23
N LEU A 219 9.21 -8.97 14.11
CA LEU A 219 10.50 -9.49 14.60
C LEU A 219 11.05 -8.74 15.82
N GLY A 220 10.46 -7.60 16.19
CA GLY A 220 10.98 -6.75 17.25
C GLY A 220 12.23 -5.94 16.85
N ILE A 221 12.69 -6.02 15.60
CA ILE A 221 13.83 -5.27 15.06
C ILE A 221 13.37 -4.14 14.14
N HIS A 222 14.09 -3.05 14.16
CA HIS A 222 13.80 -1.89 13.32
C HIS A 222 15.09 -1.24 12.82
N ASP A 223 15.09 -0.82 11.56
CA ASP A 223 16.22 -0.06 10.96
C ASP A 223 16.11 1.44 11.28
N VAL A 224 14.90 1.93 11.58
CA VAL A 224 14.60 3.35 11.86
C VAL A 224 13.77 3.47 13.14
N PRO A 225 14.01 4.48 14.00
CA PRO A 225 13.22 4.69 15.21
C PRO A 225 11.71 4.76 14.95
N LEU A 226 10.90 4.10 15.78
CA LEU A 226 9.46 4.00 15.60
C LEU A 226 8.75 5.35 15.57
N VAL A 227 9.19 6.31 16.40
CA VAL A 227 8.62 7.66 16.41
C VAL A 227 8.80 8.34 15.05
N THR A 228 9.96 8.22 14.45
CA THR A 228 10.24 8.73 13.09
C THR A 228 9.39 8.00 12.06
N THR A 229 9.31 6.67 12.17
CA THR A 229 8.49 5.82 11.29
C THR A 229 7.05 6.29 11.23
N PHE A 230 6.37 6.37 12.35
CA PHE A 230 4.97 6.78 12.38
C PHE A 230 4.78 8.27 12.11
N GLY A 231 5.71 9.12 12.54
CA GLY A 231 5.71 10.55 12.23
C GLY A 231 5.74 10.80 10.71
N VAL A 232 6.65 10.16 9.99
CA VAL A 232 6.75 10.26 8.52
C VAL A 232 5.47 9.75 7.85
N LEU A 233 4.93 8.60 8.27
CA LEU A 233 3.68 8.05 7.73
C LEU A 233 2.52 9.05 7.87
N VAL A 234 2.33 9.61 9.06
CA VAL A 234 1.24 10.58 9.33
C VAL A 234 1.42 11.84 8.49
N VAL A 235 2.64 12.37 8.36
CA VAL A 235 2.94 13.56 7.56
C VAL A 235 2.61 13.30 6.08
N PHE A 236 3.04 12.18 5.52
CA PHE A 236 2.73 11.84 4.12
C PHE A 236 1.23 11.61 3.89
N ILE A 237 0.54 10.92 4.81
CA ILE A 237 -0.91 10.73 4.74
C ILE A 237 -1.63 12.09 4.75
N ALA A 238 -1.27 12.97 5.67
CA ALA A 238 -1.86 14.32 5.76
C ALA A 238 -1.61 15.14 4.49
N ALA A 239 -0.38 15.13 3.98
CA ALA A 239 0.00 15.84 2.76
C ALA A 239 -0.79 15.33 1.54
N PHE A 240 -0.85 14.01 1.34
CA PHE A 240 -1.56 13.42 0.20
C PHE A 240 -3.08 13.60 0.33
N TYR A 241 -3.62 13.49 1.55
CA TYR A 241 -5.03 13.75 1.80
C TYR A 241 -5.41 15.19 1.47
N LEU A 242 -4.65 16.17 1.97
CA LEU A 242 -4.89 17.59 1.70
C LEU A 242 -4.76 17.91 0.20
N LEU A 243 -3.81 17.30 -0.48
CA LEU A 243 -3.63 17.48 -1.92
C LEU A 243 -4.80 16.86 -2.70
N CYS A 244 -5.23 15.65 -2.38
CA CYS A 244 -6.42 15.02 -2.96
C CYS A 244 -7.67 15.87 -2.73
N TRP A 245 -7.87 16.32 -1.51
CA TRP A 245 -9.00 17.16 -1.14
C TRP A 245 -9.02 18.45 -1.94
N TYR A 246 -7.88 19.15 -2.03
CA TYR A 246 -7.75 20.40 -2.77
C TYR A 246 -8.05 20.22 -4.27
N LEU A 247 -7.49 19.17 -4.89
CA LEU A 247 -7.68 18.90 -6.31
C LEU A 247 -9.13 18.55 -6.64
N ILE A 248 -9.73 17.65 -5.88
CA ILE A 248 -11.11 17.20 -6.11
C ILE A 248 -12.10 18.34 -5.84
N GLN A 249 -11.91 19.09 -4.77
CA GLN A 249 -12.81 20.22 -4.44
C GLN A 249 -12.78 21.30 -5.52
N ARG A 250 -11.63 21.54 -6.16
CA ARG A 250 -11.51 22.52 -7.26
C ARG A 250 -11.83 21.94 -8.64
N GLY A 251 -12.15 20.66 -8.73
CA GLY A 251 -12.40 19.98 -10.01
C GLY A 251 -11.17 19.96 -10.93
N ARG A 252 -9.94 20.17 -10.39
CA ARG A 252 -8.71 20.17 -11.18
C ARG A 252 -8.33 18.75 -11.57
N GLY A 253 -8.07 18.53 -12.87
CA GLY A 253 -7.74 17.21 -13.40
C GLY A 253 -8.92 16.26 -13.53
N LEU A 254 -10.15 16.68 -13.20
CA LEU A 254 -11.38 15.87 -13.30
C LEU A 254 -12.22 16.23 -14.54
N ARG A 255 -12.02 17.41 -15.09
CA ARG A 255 -12.67 17.86 -16.33
C ARG A 255 -11.73 17.50 -17.50
N SER A 256 -12.20 16.66 -18.39
CA SER A 256 -11.58 16.35 -19.69
C SER A 256 -11.90 17.44 -20.69
#